data_01d1cd1b733968ff2594b7080223ad71
#
_entry.id   01d1cd1b733968ff2594b7080223ad71
#
_cell.length_a   1.000
_cell.length_b   1.000
_cell.length_c   1.000
_cell.angle_alpha   90.00
_cell.angle_beta   90.00
_cell.angle_gamma   90.00
#
_symmetry.space_group_name_H-M   'P 1'
#
loop_
_entity.id
_entity.type
_entity.pdbx_description
1 polymer ?
#
loop_
_entity_poly.entity_id
_entity_poly.type
_entity_poly.pdbx_seq_one_letter_code
_entity_poly.pdbx_strand_id
1 'polypeptide(L)'
;MSLEIILTEDGSNSIKNTIIDECYHSTSGAIDESQHIFIQNGLQAINKKTINTLEIGFGTGLNALLTQIECDKKKINNNYHSIENLPISSKDYKKLNYCKQLKVKDDRFLKMHNSTWGKETPISKYFNLLKINIELEKFNLKTQYDLIYFDAFSPNKQPELWTYNIFKKLYENLNTDGILITYCAKGIVKRTLKEVGFEIKSLAGPIGKREITQAKKK
;
A
#
# COMPACT_ATOMS: atom_id res chain seq x y z
N MET A 1 -8.05 0.50 19.82
CA MET A 1 -6.76 1.07 19.38
C MET A 1 -6.60 2.45 19.97
N SER A 2 -5.42 2.80 20.48
CA SER A 2 -5.10 4.19 20.80
C SER A 2 -4.30 4.74 19.62
N LEU A 3 -4.91 5.68 18.88
CA LEU A 3 -4.37 6.28 17.67
C LEU A 3 -4.21 7.78 17.88
N GLU A 4 -3.04 8.31 17.51
CA GLU A 4 -2.72 9.73 17.59
C GLU A 4 -2.41 10.26 16.19
N ILE A 5 -2.99 11.41 15.84
CA ILE A 5 -2.65 12.12 14.60
C ILE A 5 -1.35 12.85 14.83
N ILE A 6 -0.39 12.65 13.94
CA ILE A 6 0.89 13.36 13.93
C ILE A 6 1.02 14.14 12.63
N LEU A 7 1.73 15.27 12.68
CA LEU A 7 2.10 16.04 11.50
C LEU A 7 3.49 15.59 11.04
N THR A 8 3.63 15.30 9.76
CA THR A 8 4.92 14.94 9.15
C THR A 8 5.60 16.15 8.51
N GLU A 9 6.90 16.04 8.18
CA GLU A 9 7.70 17.17 7.67
C GLU A 9 7.20 17.72 6.32
N ASP A 10 6.54 16.90 5.48
CA ASP A 10 5.91 17.36 4.23
C ASP A 10 4.56 18.08 4.45
N GLY A 11 4.15 18.27 5.70
CA GLY A 11 2.89 18.93 6.08
C GLY A 11 1.65 18.03 6.00
N SER A 12 1.81 16.76 5.60
CA SER A 12 0.72 15.78 5.66
C SER A 12 0.57 15.20 7.06
N ASN A 13 -0.62 14.64 7.34
CA ASN A 13 -0.82 13.91 8.59
C ASN A 13 -0.41 12.44 8.43
N SER A 14 0.03 11.82 9.52
CA SER A 14 0.09 10.39 9.70
C SER A 14 -0.62 9.99 10.99
N ILE A 15 -0.72 8.70 11.25
CA ILE A 15 -1.29 8.14 12.47
C ILE A 15 -0.19 7.37 13.19
N LYS A 16 -0.01 7.62 14.48
CA LYS A 16 0.79 6.78 15.37
C LYS A 16 -0.14 5.81 16.11
N ASN A 17 0.12 4.51 15.98
CA ASN A 17 -0.48 3.51 16.83
C ASN A 17 0.36 3.37 18.10
N THR A 18 -0.18 3.87 19.22
CA THR A 18 0.56 3.92 20.50
C THR A 18 0.68 2.58 21.20
N ILE A 19 -0.14 1.56 20.81
CA ILE A 19 -0.06 0.22 21.39
C ILE A 19 1.13 -0.53 20.81
N ILE A 20 1.30 -0.51 19.50
CA ILE A 20 2.43 -1.16 18.83
C ILE A 20 3.64 -0.24 18.70
N ASP A 21 3.49 1.04 19.09
CA ASP A 21 4.50 2.10 19.00
C ASP A 21 5.14 2.17 17.60
N GLU A 22 4.29 2.34 16.58
CA GLU A 22 4.71 2.54 15.20
C GLU A 22 3.77 3.51 14.47
N CYS A 23 4.34 4.28 13.54
CA CYS A 23 3.58 5.18 12.69
C CYS A 23 3.16 4.46 11.41
N TYR A 24 1.98 4.81 10.87
CA TYR A 24 1.52 4.30 9.58
C TYR A 24 2.42 4.73 8.42
N HIS A 25 3.03 5.91 8.50
CA HIS A 25 3.96 6.44 7.49
C HIS A 25 5.16 7.09 8.17
N SER A 26 6.19 7.37 7.38
CA SER A 26 7.38 8.11 7.84
C SER A 26 7.03 9.48 8.40
N THR A 27 7.68 9.88 9.48
CA THR A 27 7.60 11.25 10.03
C THR A 27 8.23 12.28 9.11
N SER A 28 9.10 11.87 8.18
CA SER A 28 9.71 12.76 7.18
C SER A 28 8.75 13.16 6.04
N GLY A 29 7.59 12.50 5.92
CA GLY A 29 6.57 12.86 4.94
C GLY A 29 5.73 11.64 4.54
N ALA A 30 4.43 11.65 4.87
CA ALA A 30 3.56 10.52 4.52
C ALA A 30 3.25 10.50 3.03
N ILE A 31 2.93 11.66 2.44
CA ILE A 31 2.63 11.78 1.01
C ILE A 31 3.89 11.53 0.19
N ASP A 32 5.01 12.15 0.54
CA ASP A 32 6.27 12.01 -0.20
C ASP A 32 6.76 10.57 -0.20
N GLU A 33 6.69 9.88 0.95
CA GLU A 33 7.05 8.47 1.07
C GLU A 33 6.18 7.59 0.16
N SER A 34 4.86 7.71 0.29
CA SER A 34 3.91 6.90 -0.49
C SER A 34 4.01 7.19 -1.99
N GLN A 35 4.18 8.47 -2.36
CA GLN A 35 4.37 8.88 -3.75
C GLN A 35 5.65 8.28 -4.35
N HIS A 36 6.76 8.32 -3.61
CA HIS A 36 8.03 7.78 -4.05
C HIS A 36 7.98 6.25 -4.19
N ILE A 37 7.50 5.55 -3.15
CA ILE A 37 7.57 4.10 -3.09
C ILE A 37 6.52 3.47 -4.01
N PHE A 38 5.25 3.79 -3.76
CA PHE A 38 4.15 3.03 -4.35
C PHE A 38 3.73 3.57 -5.73
N ILE A 39 3.83 4.88 -5.95
CA ILE A 39 3.46 5.44 -7.24
C ILE A 39 4.64 5.42 -8.21
N GLN A 40 5.75 6.08 -7.88
CA GLN A 40 6.88 6.21 -8.81
C GLN A 40 7.58 4.87 -9.07
N ASN A 41 7.90 4.12 -8.01
CA ASN A 41 8.64 2.87 -8.10
C ASN A 41 7.76 1.61 -8.13
N GLY A 42 6.45 1.76 -7.95
CA GLY A 42 5.44 0.70 -8.08
C GLY A 42 4.59 0.88 -9.34
N LEU A 43 3.52 1.68 -9.26
CA LEU A 43 2.53 1.83 -10.34
C LEU A 43 3.15 2.25 -11.68
N GLN A 44 4.03 3.24 -11.66
CA GLN A 44 4.65 3.77 -12.88
C GLN A 44 5.68 2.81 -13.51
N ALA A 45 6.13 1.79 -12.77
CA ALA A 45 6.99 0.75 -13.31
C ALA A 45 6.21 -0.31 -14.12
N ILE A 46 4.87 -0.31 -14.05
CA ILE A 46 3.99 -1.22 -14.79
C ILE A 46 3.53 -0.55 -16.09
N ASN A 47 3.92 -1.12 -17.22
CA ASN A 47 3.50 -0.62 -18.54
C ASN A 47 2.26 -1.36 -19.07
N LYS A 48 1.10 -1.15 -18.41
CA LYS A 48 -0.19 -1.74 -18.79
C LYS A 48 -1.31 -0.70 -18.76
N LYS A 49 -2.35 -0.89 -19.59
CA LYS A 49 -3.56 -0.04 -19.59
C LYS A 49 -4.62 -0.50 -18.58
N THR A 50 -4.54 -1.75 -18.16
CA THR A 50 -5.37 -2.32 -17.09
C THR A 50 -4.44 -3.04 -16.12
N ILE A 51 -4.55 -2.73 -14.84
CA ILE A 51 -3.68 -3.21 -13.77
C ILE A 51 -4.57 -3.78 -12.66
N ASN A 52 -4.23 -4.97 -12.18
CA ASN A 52 -4.77 -5.50 -10.94
C ASN A 52 -3.74 -5.24 -9.83
N THR A 53 -4.10 -4.41 -8.87
CA THR A 53 -3.24 -4.06 -7.73
C THR A 53 -3.75 -4.71 -6.46
N LEU A 54 -2.86 -5.30 -5.68
CA LEU A 54 -3.12 -5.75 -4.31
C LEU A 54 -2.34 -4.87 -3.34
N GLU A 55 -3.01 -4.35 -2.34
CA GLU A 55 -2.38 -3.66 -1.20
C GLU A 55 -2.53 -4.50 0.07
N ILE A 56 -1.45 -4.68 0.78
CA ILE A 56 -1.43 -5.26 2.13
C ILE A 56 -1.28 -4.12 3.12
N GLY A 57 -2.36 -3.86 3.88
CA GLY A 57 -2.48 -2.72 4.78
C GLY A 57 -3.16 -1.51 4.09
N PHE A 58 -4.52 -1.43 4.14
CA PHE A 58 -5.24 -0.23 3.69
C PHE A 58 -4.90 0.99 4.54
N GLY A 59 -4.76 0.78 5.85
CA GLY A 59 -4.33 1.77 6.81
C GLY A 59 -5.10 3.09 6.70
N THR A 60 -4.37 4.18 6.40
CA THR A 60 -4.92 5.52 6.23
C THR A 60 -5.61 5.74 4.87
N GLY A 61 -5.51 4.82 3.92
CA GLY A 61 -6.04 4.94 2.56
C GLY A 61 -5.21 5.85 1.64
N LEU A 62 -4.01 6.26 2.05
CA LEU A 62 -3.17 7.19 1.29
C LEU A 62 -2.69 6.58 -0.03
N ASN A 63 -2.20 5.35 0.00
CA ASN A 63 -1.73 4.67 -1.23
C ASN A 63 -2.86 4.48 -2.25
N ALA A 64 -4.06 4.11 -1.77
CA ALA A 64 -5.24 3.99 -2.62
C ALA A 64 -5.63 5.33 -3.24
N LEU A 65 -5.61 6.44 -2.47
CA LEU A 65 -5.89 7.79 -2.95
C LEU A 65 -4.88 8.24 -4.03
N LEU A 66 -3.59 8.08 -3.76
CA LEU A 66 -2.53 8.46 -4.71
C LEU A 66 -2.60 7.62 -5.98
N THR A 67 -2.85 6.32 -5.86
CA THR A 67 -3.03 5.41 -7.01
C THR A 67 -4.23 5.83 -7.84
N GLN A 68 -5.37 6.16 -7.22
CA GLN A 68 -6.55 6.63 -7.93
C GLN A 68 -6.30 7.93 -8.70
N ILE A 69 -5.62 8.90 -8.08
CA ILE A 69 -5.26 10.18 -8.72
C ILE A 69 -4.39 9.91 -9.95
N GLU A 70 -3.36 9.08 -9.83
CA GLU A 70 -2.45 8.76 -10.93
C GLU A 70 -3.15 7.96 -12.05
N CYS A 71 -4.02 7.02 -11.69
CA CYS A 71 -4.81 6.26 -12.65
C CYS A 71 -5.75 7.14 -13.47
N ASP A 72 -6.44 8.09 -12.84
CA ASP A 72 -7.30 9.05 -13.54
C ASP A 72 -6.49 9.96 -14.48
N LYS A 73 -5.35 10.44 -14.00
CA LYS A 73 -4.44 11.30 -14.81
C LYS A 73 -3.93 10.59 -16.05
N LYS A 74 -3.51 9.32 -15.91
CA LYS A 74 -2.92 8.52 -16.99
C LYS A 74 -3.92 7.67 -17.77
N LYS A 75 -5.20 7.67 -17.36
CA LYS A 75 -6.29 6.85 -17.93
C LYS A 75 -5.94 5.35 -17.90
N ILE A 76 -5.46 4.88 -16.75
CA ILE A 76 -5.13 3.47 -16.47
C ILE A 76 -6.27 2.88 -15.67
N ASN A 77 -6.91 1.82 -16.18
CA ASN A 77 -7.91 1.09 -15.40
C ASN A 77 -7.22 0.29 -14.29
N ASN A 78 -7.63 0.48 -13.04
CA ASN A 78 -7.07 -0.23 -11.90
C ASN A 78 -8.18 -0.92 -11.09
N ASN A 79 -8.09 -2.24 -11.00
CA ASN A 79 -8.83 -3.04 -10.05
C ASN A 79 -7.97 -3.16 -8.79
N TYR A 80 -8.29 -2.34 -7.80
CA TYR A 80 -7.50 -2.18 -6.60
C TYR A 80 -8.13 -2.95 -5.44
N HIS A 81 -7.47 -4.02 -5.00
CA HIS A 81 -7.85 -4.80 -3.83
C HIS A 81 -6.96 -4.39 -2.66
N SER A 82 -7.55 -4.18 -1.49
CA SER A 82 -6.78 -3.85 -0.29
C SER A 82 -7.23 -4.71 0.88
N ILE A 83 -6.28 -5.40 1.52
CA ILE A 83 -6.50 -6.25 2.69
C ILE A 83 -6.14 -5.45 3.94
N GLU A 84 -7.05 -5.45 4.92
CA GLU A 84 -6.87 -4.80 6.20
C GLU A 84 -7.63 -5.55 7.28
N ASN A 85 -6.96 -5.94 8.36
CA ASN A 85 -7.59 -6.67 9.46
C ASN A 85 -8.09 -5.75 10.58
N LEU A 86 -7.54 -4.55 10.69
CA LEU A 86 -7.82 -3.58 11.76
C LEU A 86 -8.11 -2.18 11.19
N PRO A 87 -9.25 -1.98 10.48
CA PRO A 87 -9.56 -0.70 9.87
C PRO A 87 -9.60 0.45 10.87
N ILE A 88 -9.06 1.61 10.49
CA ILE A 88 -9.16 2.82 11.29
C ILE A 88 -10.58 3.36 11.32
N SER A 89 -10.94 4.04 12.41
CA SER A 89 -12.30 4.55 12.61
C SER A 89 -12.57 5.81 11.77
N SER A 90 -13.87 6.11 11.57
CA SER A 90 -14.27 7.35 10.90
C SER A 90 -13.87 8.62 11.68
N LYS A 91 -13.65 8.52 12.98
CA LYS A 91 -13.14 9.62 13.81
C LYS A 91 -11.68 9.94 13.48
N ASP A 92 -10.93 8.95 12.99
CA ASP A 92 -9.49 9.07 12.72
C ASP A 92 -9.24 9.48 11.27
N TYR A 93 -9.79 8.76 10.26
CA TYR A 93 -9.52 9.13 8.87
C TYR A 93 -10.07 10.51 8.47
N LYS A 94 -11.16 11.00 9.10
CA LYS A 94 -11.69 12.36 8.85
C LYS A 94 -10.77 13.49 9.32
N LYS A 95 -9.77 13.19 10.16
CA LYS A 95 -8.77 14.17 10.60
C LYS A 95 -7.56 14.25 9.67
N LEU A 96 -7.44 13.30 8.72
CA LEU A 96 -6.32 13.28 7.78
C LEU A 96 -6.48 14.40 6.75
N ASN A 97 -5.38 15.07 6.44
CA ASN A 97 -5.37 16.27 5.59
C ASN A 97 -4.89 16.02 4.16
N TYR A 98 -4.84 14.75 3.72
CA TYR A 98 -4.26 14.37 2.42
C TYR A 98 -4.89 15.12 1.24
N CYS A 99 -6.21 15.19 1.18
CA CYS A 99 -6.90 15.88 0.09
C CYS A 99 -6.55 17.37 0.03
N LYS A 100 -6.42 18.03 1.19
CA LYS A 100 -5.98 19.42 1.29
C LYS A 100 -4.54 19.58 0.77
N GLN A 101 -3.62 18.73 1.20
CA GLN A 101 -2.21 18.77 0.77
C GLN A 101 -2.07 18.50 -0.74
N LEU A 102 -2.81 17.53 -1.25
CA LEU A 102 -2.83 17.15 -2.67
C LEU A 102 -3.67 18.10 -3.55
N LYS A 103 -4.36 19.09 -2.94
CA LYS A 103 -5.27 20.03 -3.63
C LYS A 103 -6.35 19.32 -4.46
N VAL A 104 -6.90 18.24 -3.93
CA VAL A 104 -8.01 17.49 -4.52
C VAL A 104 -9.25 17.53 -3.62
N LYS A 105 -10.41 17.21 -4.18
CA LYS A 105 -11.66 17.13 -3.42
C LYS A 105 -11.67 15.87 -2.53
N ASP A 106 -12.28 15.96 -1.35
CA ASP A 106 -12.34 14.85 -0.37
C ASP A 106 -13.37 13.79 -0.72
N ASP A 107 -14.27 14.05 -1.66
CA ASP A 107 -15.39 13.16 -2.01
C ASP A 107 -14.93 11.72 -2.32
N ARG A 108 -13.84 11.57 -3.06
CA ARG A 108 -13.29 10.24 -3.42
C ARG A 108 -12.60 9.56 -2.25
N PHE A 109 -11.84 10.30 -1.46
CA PHE A 109 -11.20 9.78 -0.26
C PHE A 109 -12.24 9.29 0.76
N LEU A 110 -13.26 10.10 1.01
CA LEU A 110 -14.38 9.72 1.87
C LEU A 110 -15.18 8.55 1.29
N LYS A 111 -15.37 8.49 -0.03
CA LYS A 111 -16.01 7.36 -0.70
C LYS A 111 -15.21 6.06 -0.52
N MET A 112 -13.87 6.11 -0.63
CA MET A 112 -13.00 4.95 -0.38
C MET A 112 -13.19 4.41 1.05
N HIS A 113 -13.11 5.29 2.05
CA HIS A 113 -13.27 4.88 3.45
C HIS A 113 -14.68 4.36 3.75
N ASN A 114 -15.72 5.00 3.22
CA ASN A 114 -17.12 4.65 3.44
C ASN A 114 -17.61 3.46 2.59
N SER A 115 -16.83 3.00 1.59
CA SER A 115 -17.22 1.84 0.80
C SER A 115 -17.34 0.58 1.67
N THR A 116 -18.32 -0.25 1.32
CA THR A 116 -18.59 -1.50 2.05
C THR A 116 -17.44 -2.49 1.87
N TRP A 117 -16.97 -3.05 2.96
CA TRP A 117 -15.98 -4.14 2.94
C TRP A 117 -16.56 -5.38 2.24
N GLY A 118 -15.74 -6.06 1.43
CA GLY A 118 -16.13 -7.23 0.65
C GLY A 118 -16.95 -6.92 -0.61
N LYS A 119 -17.16 -5.63 -0.95
CA LYS A 119 -17.90 -5.21 -2.13
C LYS A 119 -17.08 -4.28 -3.01
N GLU A 120 -16.96 -4.62 -4.28
CA GLU A 120 -16.37 -3.73 -5.28
C GLU A 120 -17.12 -2.42 -5.38
N THR A 121 -16.40 -1.33 -5.40
CA THR A 121 -16.95 0.03 -5.45
C THR A 121 -16.18 0.87 -6.48
N PRO A 122 -16.83 1.36 -7.55
CA PRO A 122 -16.20 2.27 -8.48
C PRO A 122 -15.99 3.63 -7.78
N ILE A 123 -14.73 4.00 -7.56
CA ILE A 123 -14.36 5.28 -6.95
C ILE A 123 -14.29 6.37 -8.02
N SER A 124 -13.71 6.06 -9.17
CA SER A 124 -13.67 6.91 -10.34
C SER A 124 -13.87 6.11 -11.63
N LYS A 125 -13.78 6.77 -12.80
CA LYS A 125 -13.87 6.09 -14.09
C LYS A 125 -12.79 5.04 -14.29
N TYR A 126 -11.62 5.24 -13.69
CA TYR A 126 -10.43 4.40 -13.91
C TYR A 126 -9.99 3.63 -12.65
N PHE A 127 -10.76 3.71 -11.55
CA PHE A 127 -10.36 3.09 -10.29
C PHE A 127 -11.52 2.39 -9.58
N ASN A 128 -11.42 1.08 -9.47
CA ASN A 128 -12.35 0.20 -8.77
C ASN A 128 -11.71 -0.30 -7.48
N LEU A 129 -12.36 -0.13 -6.34
CA LEU A 129 -11.84 -0.51 -5.02
C LEU A 129 -12.61 -1.68 -4.44
N LEU A 130 -11.89 -2.72 -4.03
CA LEU A 130 -12.39 -3.79 -3.16
C LEU A 130 -11.57 -3.81 -1.87
N LYS A 131 -12.19 -3.40 -0.77
CA LYS A 131 -11.59 -3.55 0.57
C LYS A 131 -11.98 -4.89 1.17
N ILE A 132 -11.04 -5.62 1.75
CA ILE A 132 -11.24 -6.96 2.30
C ILE A 132 -10.79 -6.94 3.76
N ASN A 133 -11.77 -7.10 4.69
CA ASN A 133 -11.45 -7.11 6.12
C ASN A 133 -11.17 -8.53 6.59
N ILE A 134 -9.90 -8.91 6.52
CA ILE A 134 -9.42 -10.24 6.91
C ILE A 134 -7.91 -10.21 7.20
N GLU A 135 -7.43 -11.15 7.98
CA GLU A 135 -6.00 -11.43 8.10
C GLU A 135 -5.45 -12.03 6.80
N LEU A 136 -4.31 -11.55 6.33
CA LEU A 136 -3.70 -11.99 5.05
C LEU A 136 -3.44 -13.50 5.04
N GLU A 137 -3.05 -14.08 6.17
CA GLU A 137 -2.79 -15.50 6.33
C GLU A 137 -4.01 -16.35 5.98
N LYS A 138 -5.19 -15.87 6.36
CA LYS A 138 -6.47 -16.58 6.18
C LYS A 138 -7.12 -16.30 4.83
N PHE A 139 -6.71 -15.23 4.13
CA PHE A 139 -7.33 -14.85 2.87
C PHE A 139 -6.86 -15.74 1.72
N ASN A 140 -7.79 -16.33 0.99
CA ASN A 140 -7.48 -17.10 -0.22
C ASN A 140 -7.48 -16.18 -1.44
N LEU A 141 -6.28 -15.87 -1.94
CA LEU A 141 -6.08 -15.07 -3.14
C LEU A 141 -6.54 -15.87 -4.37
N LYS A 142 -7.49 -15.34 -5.13
CA LYS A 142 -8.02 -15.96 -6.37
C LYS A 142 -7.71 -15.14 -7.61
N THR A 143 -7.24 -13.91 -7.44
CA THR A 143 -6.92 -12.98 -8.52
C THR A 143 -5.42 -13.02 -8.79
N GLN A 144 -5.04 -12.93 -10.06
CA GLN A 144 -3.65 -12.67 -10.47
C GLN A 144 -3.43 -11.16 -10.51
N TYR A 145 -2.39 -10.70 -9.83
CA TYR A 145 -2.05 -9.29 -9.71
C TYR A 145 -0.86 -8.91 -10.59
N ASP A 146 -0.81 -7.67 -11.00
CA ASP A 146 0.34 -7.09 -11.71
C ASP A 146 1.25 -6.33 -10.76
N LEU A 147 0.67 -5.84 -9.67
CA LEU A 147 1.35 -4.99 -8.69
C LEU A 147 0.89 -5.36 -7.29
N ILE A 148 1.84 -5.51 -6.37
CA ILE A 148 1.57 -5.70 -4.95
C ILE A 148 2.26 -4.58 -4.17
N TYR A 149 1.49 -3.80 -3.43
CA TYR A 149 1.96 -2.89 -2.39
C TYR A 149 2.02 -3.66 -1.07
N PHE A 150 3.22 -3.92 -0.58
CA PHE A 150 3.40 -4.59 0.69
C PHE A 150 3.73 -3.55 1.75
N ASP A 151 2.66 -2.99 2.36
CA ASP A 151 2.71 -1.85 3.28
C ASP A 151 2.21 -2.21 4.69
N ALA A 152 2.53 -3.41 5.16
CA ALA A 152 2.30 -3.85 6.52
C ALA A 152 3.24 -3.13 7.51
N PHE A 153 2.90 -3.11 8.80
CA PHE A 153 3.84 -2.66 9.85
C PHE A 153 5.15 -3.42 9.79
N SER A 154 6.21 -2.82 10.32
CA SER A 154 7.57 -3.35 10.17
C SER A 154 7.73 -4.81 10.64
N PRO A 155 8.75 -5.54 10.13
CA PRO A 155 9.02 -6.91 10.55
C PRO A 155 9.25 -7.08 12.05
N ASN A 156 9.59 -6.00 12.76
CA ASN A 156 9.76 -6.04 14.21
C ASN A 156 8.42 -5.95 14.97
N LYS A 157 7.38 -5.39 14.33
CA LYS A 157 6.07 -5.13 14.94
C LYS A 157 4.99 -6.12 14.48
N GLN A 158 5.15 -6.65 13.27
CA GLN A 158 4.21 -7.57 12.65
C GLN A 158 4.97 -8.70 11.91
N PRO A 159 5.84 -9.47 12.63
CA PRO A 159 6.74 -10.46 12.00
C PRO A 159 6.02 -11.56 11.23
N GLU A 160 4.78 -11.88 11.60
CA GLU A 160 3.96 -12.93 10.97
C GLU A 160 3.69 -12.67 9.49
N LEU A 161 3.64 -11.42 9.06
CA LEU A 161 3.43 -11.07 7.65
C LEU A 161 4.70 -11.13 6.79
N TRP A 162 5.89 -11.12 7.40
CA TRP A 162 7.18 -11.06 6.70
C TRP A 162 7.83 -12.43 6.52
N THR A 163 7.03 -13.48 6.42
CA THR A 163 7.46 -14.88 6.37
C THR A 163 7.56 -15.39 4.93
N TYR A 164 8.32 -16.48 4.76
CA TYR A 164 8.40 -17.22 3.50
C TYR A 164 7.01 -17.60 2.97
N ASN A 165 6.13 -18.13 3.81
CA ASN A 165 4.81 -18.59 3.39
C ASN A 165 3.93 -17.45 2.86
N ILE A 166 3.99 -16.28 3.48
CA ILE A 166 3.27 -15.08 3.01
C ILE A 166 3.84 -14.63 1.66
N PHE A 167 5.14 -14.48 1.54
CA PHE A 167 5.74 -14.06 0.27
C PHE A 167 5.53 -15.09 -0.85
N LYS A 168 5.56 -16.40 -0.54
CA LYS A 168 5.23 -17.46 -1.49
C LYS A 168 3.79 -17.33 -1.99
N LYS A 169 2.82 -17.16 -1.09
CA LYS A 169 1.41 -16.91 -1.43
C LYS A 169 1.26 -15.71 -2.36
N LEU A 170 1.95 -14.60 -2.08
CA LEU A 170 1.92 -13.41 -2.92
C LEU A 170 2.60 -13.64 -4.28
N TYR A 171 3.72 -14.36 -4.31
CA TYR A 171 4.41 -14.74 -5.53
C TYR A 171 3.54 -15.60 -6.46
N GLU A 172 2.86 -16.60 -5.92
CA GLU A 172 1.97 -17.48 -6.68
C GLU A 172 0.82 -16.72 -7.33
N ASN A 173 0.35 -15.64 -6.69
CA ASN A 173 -0.74 -14.80 -7.17
C ASN A 173 -0.29 -13.53 -7.90
N LEU A 174 1.00 -13.39 -8.21
CA LEU A 174 1.54 -12.32 -9.03
C LEU A 174 1.74 -12.81 -10.46
N ASN A 175 1.37 -12.01 -11.45
CA ASN A 175 1.64 -12.30 -12.87
C ASN A 175 3.15 -12.32 -13.17
N THR A 176 3.56 -13.04 -14.22
CA THR A 176 4.90 -12.90 -14.77
C THR A 176 5.17 -11.42 -15.10
N ASP A 177 6.38 -10.95 -14.82
CA ASP A 177 6.79 -9.53 -14.85
C ASP A 177 6.09 -8.63 -13.82
N GLY A 178 5.21 -9.17 -12.99
CA GLY A 178 4.58 -8.42 -11.90
C GLY A 178 5.58 -8.02 -10.80
N ILE A 179 5.22 -6.98 -10.06
CA ILE A 179 6.09 -6.33 -9.08
C ILE A 179 5.44 -6.36 -7.70
N LEU A 180 6.22 -6.76 -6.69
CA LEU A 180 5.95 -6.45 -5.28
C LEU A 180 6.88 -5.32 -4.87
N ILE A 181 6.33 -4.25 -4.30
CA ILE A 181 7.09 -3.09 -3.79
C ILE A 181 6.84 -2.90 -2.31
N THR A 182 7.89 -2.62 -1.54
CA THR A 182 7.79 -2.33 -0.10
C THR A 182 8.83 -1.31 0.33
N TYR A 183 8.49 -0.54 1.36
CA TYR A 183 9.43 0.38 2.03
C TYR A 183 10.57 -0.34 2.75
N CYS A 184 10.39 -1.62 3.08
CA CYS A 184 11.32 -2.37 3.91
C CYS A 184 12.54 -2.84 3.11
N ALA A 185 13.73 -2.40 3.55
CA ALA A 185 15.01 -2.75 2.92
C ALA A 185 15.84 -3.73 3.76
N LYS A 186 15.26 -4.32 4.82
CA LYS A 186 16.00 -5.24 5.71
C LYS A 186 16.53 -6.45 4.95
N GLY A 187 17.80 -6.80 5.21
CA GLY A 187 18.47 -7.93 4.55
C GLY A 187 17.74 -9.26 4.72
N ILE A 188 17.11 -9.50 5.87
CA ILE A 188 16.32 -10.72 6.09
C ILE A 188 15.12 -10.77 5.13
N VAL A 189 14.39 -9.67 4.95
CA VAL A 189 13.24 -9.59 4.03
C VAL A 189 13.69 -9.84 2.59
N LYS A 190 14.78 -9.20 2.15
CA LYS A 190 15.33 -9.41 0.79
C LYS A 190 15.76 -10.86 0.56
N ARG A 191 16.36 -11.52 1.56
CA ARG A 191 16.73 -12.93 1.47
C ARG A 191 15.50 -13.82 1.34
N THR A 192 14.48 -13.62 2.17
CA THR A 192 13.23 -14.40 2.11
C THR A 192 12.51 -14.22 0.77
N LEU A 193 12.44 -13.00 0.24
CA LEU A 193 11.87 -12.75 -1.09
C LEU A 193 12.66 -13.48 -2.20
N LYS A 194 14.01 -13.48 -2.13
CA LYS A 194 14.85 -14.22 -3.09
C LYS A 194 14.63 -15.73 -2.99
N GLU A 195 14.52 -16.26 -1.77
CA GLU A 195 14.29 -17.69 -1.52
C GLU A 195 12.96 -18.15 -2.12
N VAL A 196 11.94 -17.29 -2.11
CA VAL A 196 10.64 -17.53 -2.75
C VAL A 196 10.75 -17.56 -4.29
N GLY A 197 11.74 -16.88 -4.87
CA GLY A 197 11.96 -16.83 -6.32
C GLY A 197 11.88 -15.44 -6.95
N PHE A 198 11.71 -14.38 -6.17
CA PHE A 198 11.73 -13.02 -6.68
C PHE A 198 13.14 -12.58 -7.12
N GLU A 199 13.21 -11.84 -8.22
CA GLU A 199 14.36 -11.00 -8.54
C GLU A 199 14.28 -9.69 -7.75
N ILE A 200 15.32 -9.40 -6.95
CA ILE A 200 15.32 -8.25 -6.03
C ILE A 200 16.12 -7.10 -6.62
N LYS A 201 15.51 -5.93 -6.63
CA LYS A 201 16.14 -4.66 -6.95
C LYS A 201 16.07 -3.72 -5.76
N SER A 202 17.23 -3.26 -5.27
CA SER A 202 17.31 -2.15 -4.32
C SER A 202 17.21 -0.84 -5.08
N LEU A 203 16.26 0.00 -4.71
CA LEU A 203 16.06 1.32 -5.30
C LEU A 203 16.37 2.39 -4.25
N ALA A 204 16.73 3.60 -4.67
CA ALA A 204 16.90 4.72 -3.76
C ALA A 204 15.62 4.94 -2.93
N GLY A 205 15.76 5.17 -1.64
CA GLY A 205 14.65 5.47 -0.75
C GLY A 205 14.20 6.94 -0.85
N PRO A 206 13.02 7.27 -0.30
CA PRO A 206 12.60 8.65 -0.10
C PRO A 206 13.45 9.32 0.99
N ILE A 207 13.20 10.60 1.26
CA ILE A 207 13.86 11.34 2.35
C ILE A 207 13.74 10.55 3.66
N GLY A 208 14.85 10.42 4.38
CA GLY A 208 14.94 9.65 5.62
C GLY A 208 15.14 8.13 5.46
N LYS A 209 15.11 7.60 4.24
CA LYS A 209 15.39 6.17 3.96
C LYS A 209 16.47 6.02 2.89
N ARG A 210 17.48 5.16 3.16
CA ARG A 210 18.56 4.91 2.21
C ARG A 210 18.07 4.18 0.95
N GLU A 211 17.23 3.18 1.13
CA GLU A 211 16.75 2.31 0.03
C GLU A 211 15.39 1.69 0.34
N ILE A 212 14.73 1.26 -0.73
CA ILE A 212 13.49 0.48 -0.71
C ILE A 212 13.70 -0.81 -1.50
N THR A 213 12.75 -1.74 -1.41
CA THR A 213 12.84 -3.03 -2.10
C THR A 213 11.74 -3.18 -3.15
N GLN A 214 12.14 -3.41 -4.39
CA GLN A 214 11.28 -3.89 -5.46
C GLN A 214 11.63 -5.35 -5.73
N ALA A 215 10.61 -6.21 -5.76
CA ALA A 215 10.74 -7.64 -6.00
C ALA A 215 9.91 -8.01 -7.25
N LYS A 216 10.57 -8.52 -8.30
CA LYS A 216 9.93 -8.85 -9.58
C LYS A 216 9.78 -10.36 -9.73
N LYS A 217 8.61 -10.82 -10.19
CA LYS A 217 8.40 -12.20 -10.63
C LYS A 217 8.90 -12.36 -12.08
N LYS A 218 9.76 -13.36 -12.31
CA LYS A 218 10.19 -13.78 -13.66
C LYS A 218 9.21 -14.75 -14.30
#